data_229ab8a32725d24d1b50bb3f3eacdc13
#
_entry.id   229ab8a32725d24d1b50bb3f3eacdc13
#
_cell.length_a   1.000
_cell.length_b   1.000
_cell.length_c   1.000
_cell.angle_alpha   90.00
_cell.angle_beta   90.00
_cell.angle_gamma   90.00
#
_symmetry.space_group_name_H-M   'P 1'
#
loop_
_entity.id
_entity.type
_entity.pdbx_description
1 polymer ?
#
loop_
_entity_poly.entity_id
_entity_poly.type
_entity_poly.pdbx_seq_one_letter_code
_entity_poly.pdbx_strand_id
1 'polypeptide(L)'
;MTKNLGNVLIRADLNVPITNGKIADNFRIKQALSSIEQIKNFSKTITFTSHLGRPNGFDLNFSLESIAEEMKKILDEDVVFINDDIRKLSLTFHSQYASKIYVLENLRFYEGEKESNTEFAQCLAKPFDTFILDAFGAAHRKHASIVEVGKYINSYQGPLMNKEINELQSLLKSPSSPYTVIMGGAKLSDKLN
;
A
#
# COMPACT_ATOMS: atom_id res chain seq x y z
N MET A 1 4.26 -21.10 -17.09
CA MET A 1 3.59 -21.55 -15.85
C MET A 1 3.17 -20.31 -15.08
N THR A 2 1.90 -20.05 -14.97
CA THR A 2 1.36 -18.93 -14.16
C THR A 2 1.59 -19.24 -12.69
N LYS A 3 2.43 -18.44 -12.04
CA LYS A 3 2.81 -18.67 -10.64
C LYS A 3 1.61 -18.30 -9.75
N ASN A 4 1.09 -19.27 -8.98
CA ASN A 4 0.08 -18.99 -7.95
C ASN A 4 0.73 -18.12 -6.84
N LEU A 5 0.15 -16.96 -6.55
CA LEU A 5 0.66 -16.00 -5.56
C LEU A 5 0.15 -16.28 -4.14
N GLY A 6 -0.87 -17.15 -4.00
CA GLY A 6 -1.46 -17.47 -2.70
C GLY A 6 -2.19 -16.27 -2.08
N ASN A 7 -2.07 -16.10 -0.76
CA ASN A 7 -2.56 -14.93 -0.04
C ASN A 7 -1.55 -13.78 -0.21
N VAL A 8 -1.98 -12.71 -0.87
CA VAL A 8 -1.11 -11.59 -1.24
C VAL A 8 -1.28 -10.43 -0.28
N LEU A 9 -0.17 -9.89 0.22
CA LEU A 9 -0.11 -8.60 0.92
C LEU A 9 0.42 -7.54 -0.04
N ILE A 10 -0.36 -6.47 -0.28
CA ILE A 10 0.06 -5.34 -1.10
C ILE A 10 0.34 -4.13 -0.21
N ARG A 11 1.56 -3.62 -0.22
CA ARG A 11 1.87 -2.31 0.35
C ARG A 11 1.54 -1.23 -0.68
N ALA A 12 0.36 -0.65 -0.59
CA ALA A 12 -0.11 0.41 -1.48
C ALA A 12 0.08 1.81 -0.87
N ASP A 13 0.04 2.85 -1.71
CA ASP A 13 -0.04 4.24 -1.24
C ASP A 13 -1.51 4.72 -1.26
N LEU A 14 -2.19 4.51 -0.14
CA LEU A 14 -3.59 4.92 0.09
C LEU A 14 -3.68 6.20 0.96
N ASN A 15 -2.58 6.96 1.04
CA ASN A 15 -2.56 8.21 1.82
C ASN A 15 -3.24 9.35 1.04
N VAL A 16 -4.56 9.35 1.08
CA VAL A 16 -5.43 10.32 0.39
C VAL A 16 -5.83 11.48 1.32
N PRO A 17 -6.15 12.66 0.78
CA PRO A 17 -6.68 13.75 1.57
C PRO A 17 -8.09 13.45 2.08
N ILE A 18 -8.30 13.66 3.38
CA ILE A 18 -9.61 13.55 4.04
C ILE A 18 -10.01 14.93 4.53
N THR A 19 -11.23 15.37 4.18
CA THR A 19 -11.81 16.63 4.59
C THR A 19 -13.20 16.38 5.18
N ASN A 20 -13.43 16.81 6.41
CA ASN A 20 -14.70 16.59 7.11
C ASN A 20 -15.13 15.11 7.15
N GLY A 21 -14.19 14.20 7.39
CA GLY A 21 -14.42 12.75 7.44
C GLY A 21 -14.70 12.09 6.09
N LYS A 22 -14.56 12.82 4.98
CA LYS A 22 -14.77 12.29 3.61
C LYS A 22 -13.49 12.34 2.79
N ILE A 23 -13.30 11.38 1.94
CA ILE A 23 -12.21 11.35 0.97
C ILE A 23 -12.43 12.46 -0.05
N ALA A 24 -11.52 13.44 -0.09
CA ALA A 24 -11.61 14.59 -0.99
C ALA A 24 -11.09 14.26 -2.40
N ASP A 25 -10.16 13.29 -2.51
CA ASP A 25 -9.61 12.82 -3.77
C ASP A 25 -9.30 11.32 -3.66
N ASN A 26 -9.89 10.51 -4.53
CA ASN A 26 -9.72 9.06 -4.57
C ASN A 26 -8.75 8.56 -5.66
N PHE A 27 -7.98 9.45 -6.29
CA PHE A 27 -7.07 9.09 -7.38
C PHE A 27 -6.10 7.98 -7.00
N ARG A 28 -5.46 8.07 -5.83
CA ARG A 28 -4.52 7.04 -5.34
C ARG A 28 -5.19 5.69 -5.10
N ILE A 29 -6.43 5.70 -4.61
CA ILE A 29 -7.22 4.48 -4.43
C ILE A 29 -7.46 3.82 -5.79
N LYS A 30 -7.92 4.57 -6.78
CA LYS A 30 -8.15 4.07 -8.14
C LYS A 30 -6.86 3.51 -8.76
N GLN A 31 -5.73 4.19 -8.58
CA GLN A 31 -4.43 3.69 -9.05
C GLN A 31 -4.06 2.36 -8.36
N ALA A 32 -4.17 2.27 -7.04
CA ALA A 32 -3.90 1.03 -6.31
C ALA A 32 -4.82 -0.12 -6.76
N LEU A 33 -6.10 0.17 -7.03
CA LEU A 33 -7.05 -0.81 -7.53
C LEU A 33 -6.72 -1.28 -8.96
N SER A 34 -6.16 -0.43 -9.81
CA SER A 34 -5.73 -0.84 -11.16
C SER A 34 -4.62 -1.91 -11.13
N SER A 35 -3.85 -1.99 -10.06
CA SER A 35 -2.84 -3.02 -9.86
C SER A 35 -3.44 -4.40 -9.59
N ILE A 36 -4.64 -4.48 -9.02
CA ILE A 36 -5.34 -5.74 -8.74
C ILE A 36 -5.63 -6.53 -10.02
N GLU A 37 -6.04 -5.86 -11.07
CA GLU A 37 -6.43 -6.45 -12.34
C GLU A 37 -5.36 -7.43 -12.87
N GLN A 38 -4.09 -7.10 -12.63
CA GLN A 38 -2.96 -7.88 -13.11
C GLN A 38 -2.66 -9.12 -12.26
N ILE A 39 -3.09 -9.13 -11.00
CA ILE A 39 -2.74 -10.19 -10.03
C ILE A 39 -3.92 -10.99 -9.51
N LYS A 40 -5.16 -10.48 -9.67
CA LYS A 40 -6.37 -11.06 -9.10
C LYS A 40 -6.57 -12.53 -9.48
N ASN A 41 -6.31 -12.87 -10.74
CA ASN A 41 -6.48 -14.24 -11.25
C ASN A 41 -5.40 -15.23 -10.76
N PHE A 42 -4.31 -14.72 -10.18
CA PHE A 42 -3.20 -15.52 -9.66
C PHE A 42 -3.16 -15.55 -8.14
N SER A 43 -4.06 -14.82 -7.48
CA SER A 43 -4.12 -14.66 -6.04
C SER A 43 -5.32 -15.41 -5.46
N LYS A 44 -5.13 -16.05 -4.31
CA LYS A 44 -6.21 -16.62 -3.51
C LYS A 44 -6.98 -15.50 -2.81
N THR A 45 -6.26 -14.60 -2.15
CA THR A 45 -6.77 -13.38 -1.54
C THR A 45 -5.81 -12.22 -1.78
N ILE A 46 -6.31 -10.99 -1.70
CA ILE A 46 -5.54 -9.75 -1.80
C ILE A 46 -5.82 -8.90 -0.57
N THR A 47 -4.79 -8.57 0.17
CA THR A 47 -4.88 -7.72 1.35
C THR A 47 -4.07 -6.46 1.14
N PHE A 48 -4.73 -5.31 1.19
CA PHE A 48 -4.06 -4.01 1.16
C PHE A 48 -3.58 -3.62 2.55
N THR A 49 -2.38 -3.10 2.60
CA THR A 49 -1.83 -2.43 3.77
C THR A 49 -1.26 -1.08 3.37
N SER A 50 -1.47 -0.07 4.18
CA SER A 50 -1.04 1.30 3.90
C SER A 50 -0.87 2.13 5.15
N HIS A 51 -0.55 3.40 4.94
CA HIS A 51 -0.61 4.43 5.96
C HIS A 51 -1.55 5.56 5.53
N LEU A 52 -2.14 6.23 6.49
CA LEU A 52 -2.92 7.44 6.32
C LEU A 52 -2.46 8.50 7.31
N GLY A 53 -2.16 9.69 6.83
CA GLY A 53 -1.77 10.84 7.66
C GLY A 53 -0.49 10.61 8.48
N ARG A 54 -0.44 11.27 9.63
CA ARG A 54 0.68 11.18 10.60
C ARG A 54 0.14 11.09 12.03
N PRO A 55 -0.60 10.02 12.37
CA PRO A 55 -1.13 9.85 13.71
C PRO A 55 -0.01 9.67 14.73
N ASN A 56 -0.29 10.08 15.96
CA ASN A 56 0.52 9.76 17.13
C ASN A 56 -0.19 8.67 17.94
N GLY A 57 0.02 7.41 17.57
CA GLY A 57 -0.73 6.26 18.07
C GLY A 57 -2.08 6.07 17.37
N PHE A 58 -3.00 5.37 18.03
CA PHE A 58 -4.32 5.07 17.49
C PHE A 58 -5.22 6.32 17.47
N ASP A 59 -5.77 6.65 16.29
CA ASP A 59 -6.68 7.78 16.09
C ASP A 59 -7.64 7.45 14.93
N LEU A 60 -8.94 7.33 15.24
CA LEU A 60 -9.98 6.98 14.27
C LEU A 60 -10.07 7.93 13.07
N ASN A 61 -9.65 9.19 13.21
CA ASN A 61 -9.59 10.14 12.09
C ASN A 61 -8.61 9.69 10.99
N PHE A 62 -7.69 8.78 11.31
CA PHE A 62 -6.71 8.21 10.41
C PHE A 62 -6.94 6.72 10.15
N SER A 63 -8.13 6.18 10.49
CA SER A 63 -8.49 4.80 10.16
C SER A 63 -8.60 4.60 8.65
N LEU A 64 -8.19 3.43 8.16
CA LEU A 64 -8.35 3.04 6.75
C LEU A 64 -9.77 2.50 6.44
N GLU A 65 -10.69 2.50 7.39
CA GLU A 65 -12.07 2.04 7.19
C GLU A 65 -12.77 2.79 6.05
N SER A 66 -12.68 4.13 6.05
CA SER A 66 -13.27 4.96 4.98
C SER A 66 -12.69 4.65 3.59
N ILE A 67 -11.42 4.23 3.55
CA ILE A 67 -10.77 3.82 2.31
C ILE A 67 -11.28 2.45 1.86
N ALA A 68 -11.46 1.49 2.77
CA ALA A 68 -12.07 0.19 2.45
C ALA A 68 -13.48 0.35 1.89
N GLU A 69 -14.29 1.23 2.47
CA GLU A 69 -15.63 1.57 1.99
C GLU A 69 -15.61 2.21 0.58
N GLU A 70 -14.63 3.08 0.32
CA GLU A 70 -14.48 3.68 -1.01
C GLU A 70 -14.00 2.64 -2.05
N MET A 71 -13.09 1.74 -1.67
CA MET A 71 -12.64 0.64 -2.53
C MET A 71 -13.82 -0.29 -2.90
N LYS A 72 -14.67 -0.62 -1.92
CA LYS A 72 -15.89 -1.42 -2.13
C LYS A 72 -16.81 -0.79 -3.18
N LYS A 73 -17.02 0.53 -3.11
CA LYS A 73 -17.85 1.26 -4.09
C LYS A 73 -17.24 1.25 -5.49
N ILE A 74 -15.91 1.44 -5.59
CA ILE A 74 -15.22 1.52 -6.88
C ILE A 74 -15.18 0.15 -7.57
N LEU A 75 -14.94 -0.92 -6.81
CA LEU A 75 -14.82 -2.28 -7.36
C LEU A 75 -16.17 -2.94 -7.63
N ASP A 76 -17.25 -2.47 -7.00
CA ASP A 76 -18.55 -3.17 -6.94
C ASP A 76 -18.40 -4.63 -6.45
N GLU A 77 -17.46 -4.84 -5.54
CA GLU A 77 -17.12 -6.13 -4.92
C GLU A 77 -17.01 -5.98 -3.40
N ASP A 78 -17.12 -7.10 -2.70
CA ASP A 78 -16.99 -7.08 -1.25
C ASP A 78 -15.53 -6.87 -0.83
N VAL A 79 -15.30 -5.80 -0.05
CA VAL A 79 -14.01 -5.44 0.55
C VAL A 79 -14.19 -5.45 2.06
N VAL A 80 -13.41 -6.27 2.75
CA VAL A 80 -13.49 -6.41 4.20
C VAL A 80 -12.40 -5.58 4.87
N PHE A 81 -12.82 -4.67 5.74
CA PHE A 81 -11.89 -3.94 6.60
C PHE A 81 -11.53 -4.78 7.82
N ILE A 82 -10.25 -4.91 8.12
CA ILE A 82 -9.70 -5.66 9.26
C ILE A 82 -9.10 -4.66 10.24
N ASN A 83 -9.80 -4.45 11.36
CA ASN A 83 -9.37 -3.58 12.45
C ASN A 83 -8.70 -4.33 13.61
N ASP A 84 -8.44 -5.62 13.44
CA ASP A 84 -7.70 -6.42 14.40
C ASP A 84 -6.26 -5.94 14.55
N ASP A 85 -5.68 -6.19 15.72
CA ASP A 85 -4.26 -5.92 15.93
C ASP A 85 -3.41 -6.75 14.95
N ILE A 86 -2.74 -6.07 14.03
CA ILE A 86 -1.89 -6.66 12.98
C ILE A 86 -0.88 -7.66 13.57
N ARG A 87 -0.38 -7.41 14.78
CA ARG A 87 0.58 -8.29 15.47
C ARG A 87 -0.03 -9.61 15.92
N LYS A 88 -1.36 -9.71 15.95
CA LYS A 88 -2.13 -10.87 16.43
C LYS A 88 -2.95 -11.53 15.33
N LEU A 89 -2.80 -11.10 14.07
CA LEU A 89 -3.54 -11.69 12.97
C LEU A 89 -3.31 -13.20 12.88
N SER A 90 -4.40 -13.95 12.85
CA SER A 90 -4.37 -15.40 12.63
C SER A 90 -3.82 -15.71 11.23
N LEU A 91 -3.10 -16.85 11.10
CA LEU A 91 -2.68 -17.36 9.79
C LEU A 91 -3.87 -17.63 8.84
N THR A 92 -5.04 -17.84 9.42
CA THR A 92 -6.26 -18.20 8.68
C THR A 92 -7.33 -17.12 8.74
N PHE A 93 -6.97 -15.86 9.06
CA PHE A 93 -7.98 -14.80 9.18
C PHE A 93 -8.81 -14.64 7.88
N HIS A 94 -8.21 -14.84 6.73
CA HIS A 94 -8.91 -14.81 5.44
C HIS A 94 -10.07 -15.83 5.35
N SER A 95 -9.99 -16.93 6.09
CA SER A 95 -11.04 -17.97 6.08
C SER A 95 -12.26 -17.60 6.90
N GLN A 96 -12.21 -16.52 7.67
CA GLN A 96 -13.33 -16.04 8.49
C GLN A 96 -14.35 -15.23 7.67
N TYR A 97 -13.98 -14.82 6.46
CA TYR A 97 -14.78 -13.95 5.61
C TYR A 97 -14.94 -14.54 4.21
N ALA A 98 -16.08 -14.29 3.58
CA ALA A 98 -16.37 -14.75 2.22
C ALA A 98 -15.72 -13.89 1.12
N SER A 99 -15.03 -12.80 1.49
CA SER A 99 -14.38 -11.90 0.55
C SER A 99 -13.03 -12.41 0.05
N LYS A 100 -12.56 -11.85 -1.06
CA LYS A 100 -11.19 -12.03 -1.56
C LYS A 100 -10.32 -10.80 -1.36
N ILE A 101 -10.89 -9.66 -1.02
CA ILE A 101 -10.20 -8.38 -0.90
C ILE A 101 -10.34 -7.84 0.51
N TYR A 102 -9.22 -7.48 1.11
CA TYR A 102 -9.13 -7.01 2.48
C TYR A 102 -8.32 -5.71 2.56
N VAL A 103 -8.60 -4.89 3.56
CA VAL A 103 -7.80 -3.72 3.91
C VAL A 103 -7.47 -3.82 5.40
N LEU A 104 -6.18 -3.81 5.75
CA LEU A 104 -5.73 -3.75 7.14
C LEU A 104 -5.82 -2.32 7.67
N GLU A 105 -5.91 -2.19 8.99
CA GLU A 105 -5.86 -0.90 9.67
C GLU A 105 -4.51 -0.18 9.46
N ASN A 106 -4.49 1.12 9.69
CA ASN A 106 -3.38 2.01 9.45
C ASN A 106 -2.09 1.57 10.14
N LEU A 107 -1.08 1.24 9.33
CA LEU A 107 0.23 0.81 9.82
C LEU A 107 0.88 1.81 10.78
N ARG A 108 0.58 3.11 10.64
CA ARG A 108 1.17 4.15 11.49
C ARG A 108 0.62 4.20 12.90
N PHE A 109 -0.41 3.41 13.21
CA PHE A 109 -0.83 3.21 14.60
C PHE A 109 0.18 2.38 15.38
N TYR A 110 1.07 1.67 14.70
CA TYR A 110 2.10 0.83 15.28
C TYR A 110 3.47 1.54 15.23
N GLU A 111 4.10 1.68 16.38
CA GLU A 111 5.43 2.29 16.49
C GLU A 111 6.47 1.48 15.69
N GLY A 112 6.36 0.15 15.75
CA GLY A 112 7.24 -0.75 14.99
C GLY A 112 7.24 -0.55 13.48
N GLU A 113 6.18 0.03 12.90
CA GLU A 113 6.18 0.42 11.48
C GLU A 113 7.22 1.52 11.23
N LYS A 114 7.22 2.58 12.04
CA LYS A 114 8.10 3.74 11.86
C LYS A 114 9.55 3.44 12.19
N GLU A 115 9.79 2.50 13.09
CA GLU A 115 11.12 2.11 13.60
C GLU A 115 11.78 1.00 12.79
N SER A 116 11.14 0.53 11.70
CA SER A 116 11.61 -0.66 10.96
C SER A 116 11.76 -1.90 11.85
N ASN A 117 10.83 -2.08 12.80
CA ASN A 117 10.94 -3.17 13.77
C ASN A 117 10.76 -4.53 13.09
N THR A 118 11.72 -5.40 13.30
CA THR A 118 11.79 -6.74 12.73
C THR A 118 10.63 -7.63 13.17
N GLU A 119 10.28 -7.62 14.44
CA GLU A 119 9.19 -8.46 14.98
C GLU A 119 7.83 -8.02 14.41
N PHE A 120 7.61 -6.71 14.31
CA PHE A 120 6.41 -6.17 13.66
C PHE A 120 6.32 -6.62 12.20
N ALA A 121 7.42 -6.54 11.45
CA ALA A 121 7.47 -6.98 10.05
C ALA A 121 7.19 -8.48 9.90
N GLN A 122 7.72 -9.32 10.80
CA GLN A 122 7.44 -10.76 10.84
C GLN A 122 5.96 -11.04 11.11
N CYS A 123 5.37 -10.35 12.09
CA CYS A 123 3.94 -10.48 12.39
C CYS A 123 3.08 -10.08 11.18
N LEU A 124 3.42 -8.96 10.51
CA LEU A 124 2.71 -8.50 9.31
C LEU A 124 2.86 -9.47 8.14
N ALA A 125 4.03 -10.09 7.97
CA ALA A 125 4.30 -11.03 6.88
C ALA A 125 3.61 -12.38 7.06
N LYS A 126 3.49 -12.83 8.32
CA LYS A 126 3.15 -14.21 8.71
C LYS A 126 1.89 -14.80 8.07
N PRO A 127 0.77 -14.06 7.88
CA PRO A 127 -0.45 -14.61 7.27
C PRO A 127 -0.42 -14.72 5.75
N PHE A 128 0.67 -14.29 5.09
CA PHE A 128 0.72 -14.12 3.64
C PHE A 128 1.78 -14.99 2.98
N ASP A 129 1.54 -15.35 1.71
CA ASP A 129 2.46 -16.14 0.88
C ASP A 129 3.36 -15.25 0.01
N THR A 130 2.83 -14.07 -0.36
CA THR A 130 3.48 -13.14 -1.28
C THR A 130 3.30 -11.70 -0.81
N PHE A 131 4.37 -10.92 -0.90
CA PHE A 131 4.36 -9.48 -0.68
C PHE A 131 4.57 -8.71 -1.99
N ILE A 132 3.79 -7.66 -2.20
CA ILE A 132 3.94 -6.76 -3.35
C ILE A 132 4.13 -5.34 -2.82
N LEU A 133 5.29 -4.74 -3.10
CA LEU A 133 5.54 -3.33 -2.82
C LEU A 133 5.07 -2.48 -4.01
N ASP A 134 3.98 -1.75 -3.82
CA ASP A 134 3.35 -0.92 -4.86
C ASP A 134 3.08 0.52 -4.39
N ALA A 135 4.05 1.10 -3.67
CA ALA A 135 3.96 2.40 -3.03
C ALA A 135 5.22 3.24 -3.29
N PHE A 136 5.45 3.65 -4.54
CA PHE A 136 6.63 4.42 -4.93
C PHE A 136 6.83 5.69 -4.09
N GLY A 137 5.76 6.46 -3.84
CA GLY A 137 5.81 7.67 -3.03
C GLY A 137 6.24 7.46 -1.57
N ALA A 138 6.18 6.22 -1.05
CA ALA A 138 6.63 5.85 0.29
C ALA A 138 7.96 5.09 0.30
N ALA A 139 8.48 4.67 -0.86
CA ALA A 139 9.63 3.77 -0.98
C ALA A 139 10.94 4.35 -0.41
N HIS A 140 11.06 5.68 -0.33
CA HIS A 140 12.21 6.36 0.27
C HIS A 140 12.28 6.23 1.81
N ARG A 141 11.23 5.72 2.47
CA ARG A 141 11.14 5.64 3.92
C ARG A 141 11.67 4.29 4.41
N LYS A 142 12.43 4.34 5.50
CA LYS A 142 12.88 3.13 6.20
C LYS A 142 11.80 2.66 7.19
N HIS A 143 10.64 2.24 6.69
CA HIS A 143 9.54 1.69 7.49
C HIS A 143 9.51 0.17 7.37
N ALA A 144 9.00 -0.52 8.41
CA ALA A 144 8.96 -1.99 8.43
C ALA A 144 8.24 -2.58 7.21
N SER A 145 7.10 -2.01 6.82
CA SER A 145 6.34 -2.44 5.63
C SER A 145 7.02 -2.14 4.29
N ILE A 146 8.11 -1.37 4.27
CA ILE A 146 8.86 -1.03 3.06
C ILE A 146 10.14 -1.86 2.95
N VAL A 147 10.93 -1.93 4.04
CA VAL A 147 12.28 -2.50 3.97
C VAL A 147 12.43 -3.84 4.67
N GLU A 148 11.50 -4.23 5.56
CA GLU A 148 11.64 -5.45 6.36
C GLU A 148 10.74 -6.60 5.89
N VAL A 149 9.44 -6.36 5.61
CA VAL A 149 8.46 -7.42 5.28
C VAL A 149 8.94 -8.34 4.15
N GLY A 150 9.51 -7.75 3.10
CA GLY A 150 10.01 -8.50 1.94
C GLY A 150 11.18 -9.44 2.21
N LYS A 151 11.76 -9.42 3.42
CA LYS A 151 12.82 -10.34 3.84
C LYS A 151 12.27 -11.70 4.33
N TYR A 152 10.98 -11.78 4.64
CA TYR A 152 10.36 -12.93 5.29
C TYR A 152 9.43 -13.73 4.38
N ILE A 153 8.96 -13.15 3.28
CA ILE A 153 8.09 -13.81 2.30
C ILE A 153 8.52 -13.47 0.86
N ASN A 154 8.02 -14.21 -0.11
CA ASN A 154 8.29 -13.92 -1.53
C ASN A 154 7.87 -12.48 -1.85
N SER A 155 8.79 -11.68 -2.39
CA SER A 155 8.60 -10.25 -2.56
C SER A 155 8.76 -9.82 -4.01
N TYR A 156 7.86 -8.94 -4.48
CA TYR A 156 7.85 -8.40 -5.83
C TYR A 156 7.56 -6.90 -5.81
N GLN A 157 8.02 -6.22 -6.85
CA GLN A 157 7.57 -4.86 -7.13
C GLN A 157 6.20 -4.90 -7.79
N GLY A 158 5.30 -4.01 -7.37
CA GLY A 158 3.98 -3.87 -7.95
C GLY A 158 3.97 -3.14 -9.30
N PRO A 159 2.84 -3.20 -10.03
CA PRO A 159 2.71 -2.57 -11.34
C PRO A 159 2.93 -1.06 -11.33
N LEU A 160 2.39 -0.34 -10.34
CA LEU A 160 2.60 1.11 -10.21
C LEU A 160 4.06 1.44 -9.89
N MET A 161 4.67 0.68 -8.97
CA MET A 161 6.08 0.82 -8.64
C MET A 161 6.96 0.66 -9.88
N ASN A 162 6.71 -0.38 -10.69
CA ASN A 162 7.45 -0.63 -11.93
C ASN A 162 7.22 0.48 -12.95
N LYS A 163 5.99 0.98 -13.09
CA LYS A 163 5.67 2.08 -13.99
C LYS A 163 6.47 3.34 -13.62
N GLU A 164 6.42 3.76 -12.36
CA GLU A 164 7.15 4.93 -11.85
C GLU A 164 8.66 4.81 -12.07
N ILE A 165 9.24 3.65 -11.76
CA ILE A 165 10.66 3.39 -11.98
C ILE A 165 11.02 3.50 -13.47
N ASN A 166 10.24 2.87 -14.34
CA ASN A 166 10.51 2.88 -15.78
C ASN A 166 10.40 4.29 -16.37
N GLU A 167 9.38 5.07 -16.01
CA GLU A 167 9.21 6.46 -16.45
C GLU A 167 10.39 7.32 -16.01
N LEU A 168 10.78 7.26 -14.74
CA LEU A 168 11.92 8.01 -14.23
C LEU A 168 13.25 7.57 -14.88
N GLN A 169 13.45 6.28 -15.09
CA GLN A 169 14.64 5.77 -15.77
C GLN A 169 14.71 6.23 -17.22
N SER A 170 13.58 6.27 -17.92
CA SER A 170 13.52 6.76 -19.30
C SER A 170 13.91 8.23 -19.39
N LEU A 171 13.41 9.05 -18.47
CA LEU A 171 13.76 10.48 -18.38
C LEU A 171 15.25 10.70 -18.08
N LEU A 172 15.86 9.86 -17.24
CA LEU A 172 17.27 9.95 -16.89
C LEU A 172 18.20 9.51 -18.03
N LYS A 173 17.78 8.52 -18.84
CA LYS A 173 18.62 7.94 -19.91
C LYS A 173 18.50 8.66 -21.24
N SER A 174 17.28 9.02 -21.64
CA SER A 174 17.00 9.56 -22.97
C SER A 174 15.72 10.39 -22.96
N PRO A 175 15.72 11.58 -22.33
CA PRO A 175 14.53 12.44 -22.34
C PRO A 175 14.19 12.87 -23.77
N SER A 176 12.90 12.84 -24.10
CA SER A 176 12.42 13.41 -25.36
C SER A 176 12.59 14.93 -25.36
N SER A 177 12.94 15.51 -26.50
CA SER A 177 13.05 16.97 -26.64
C SER A 177 11.77 17.54 -27.31
N PRO A 178 11.21 18.66 -26.80
CA PRO A 178 11.69 19.46 -25.66
C PRO A 178 11.39 18.82 -24.32
N TYR A 179 12.31 18.90 -23.32
CA TYR A 179 12.11 18.46 -21.96
C TYR A 179 11.80 19.65 -21.06
N THR A 180 10.58 19.71 -20.53
CA THR A 180 10.12 20.81 -19.68
C THR A 180 9.90 20.31 -18.27
N VAL A 181 10.49 20.98 -17.28
CA VAL A 181 10.31 20.69 -15.86
C VAL A 181 9.47 21.79 -15.24
N ILE A 182 8.35 21.40 -14.60
CA ILE A 182 7.52 22.29 -13.81
C ILE A 182 7.79 22.01 -12.34
N MET A 183 8.38 22.98 -11.64
CA MET A 183 8.66 22.89 -10.21
C MET A 183 7.65 23.71 -9.41
N GLY A 184 7.04 23.10 -8.38
CA GLY A 184 6.09 23.76 -7.51
C GLY A 184 6.01 23.07 -6.13
N GLY A 185 5.36 23.71 -5.17
CA GLY A 185 5.11 23.14 -3.83
C GLY A 185 5.46 24.11 -2.70
N ALA A 186 5.10 23.72 -1.47
CA ALA A 186 5.20 24.58 -0.29
C ALA A 186 6.66 24.91 0.15
N LYS A 187 7.65 24.13 -0.28
CA LYS A 187 9.09 24.33 0.03
C LYS A 187 9.90 24.23 -1.23
N LEU A 188 9.83 25.29 -2.03
CA LEU A 188 10.53 25.32 -3.32
C LEU A 188 12.05 25.30 -3.16
N SER A 189 12.58 25.94 -2.11
CA SER A 189 14.02 25.94 -1.79
C SER A 189 14.63 24.55 -1.61
N ASP A 190 13.86 23.62 -1.03
CA ASP A 190 14.34 22.26 -0.79
C ASP A 190 14.41 21.41 -2.09
N LYS A 191 13.91 21.95 -3.21
CA LYS A 191 13.83 21.27 -4.51
C LYS A 191 14.77 21.84 -5.57
N LEU A 192 15.42 22.96 -5.27
CA LEU A 192 16.31 23.66 -6.20
C LEU A 192 17.80 23.30 -5.99
N ASN A 193 18.12 22.43 -5.03
CA ASN A 193 19.49 21.96 -4.73
C ASN A 193 19.75 20.58 -5.31
#